data_8180e445cc9edf6f56f7b7c8b3f7c6d4
#
_entry.id   8180e445cc9edf6f56f7b7c8b3f7c6d4
#
_cell.length_a   1.000
_cell.length_b   1.000
_cell.length_c   1.000
_cell.angle_alpha   90.00
_cell.angle_beta   90.00
_cell.angle_gamma   90.00
#
_symmetry.space_group_name_H-M   'P 1'
#
loop_
_entity.id
_entity.type
_entity.pdbx_description
1 polymer ?
#
loop_
_entity_poly.entity_id
_entity_poly.type
_entity_poly.pdbx_seq_one_letter_code
_entity_poly.pdbx_strand_id
1 'polypeptide(L)'
;MTTTDGVRLYVRRLGDGPGAVIVPNGIYLIPDFEWIASGRTVLFYDVRNRGLSDTITDESRIGQGIRHDVDDLDAVRRDAGFDRIALVGHSYVGLTVILYAMKYPAHVDRVIQIGPIPPSQGKQYPADLTGADATLGEVLTQLAQLEKERPLHDPTEFCRKVWSVLRVLYVADPADAHKITWARCDVPNERAFMKYWTQTILPSIQRISLTADDLARVTAPVLTIHGTRDRSAPYGGGRDWASMLPNARLATIEGAAHAPWIEDPAKVFGSIEAFLKGEWPESAEAV
;
A
#
# COMPACT_ATOMS: atom_id res chain seq x y z
N MET A 1 -12.37 -8.04 -14.05
CA MET A 1 -11.58 -8.42 -15.24
C MET A 1 -10.86 -9.74 -14.99
N THR A 2 -10.35 -10.41 -16.03
CA THR A 2 -9.60 -11.67 -15.90
C THR A 2 -8.19 -11.47 -16.46
N THR A 3 -7.18 -11.86 -15.69
CA THR A 3 -5.77 -11.78 -16.09
C THR A 3 -5.42 -12.83 -17.14
N THR A 4 -4.23 -12.75 -17.74
CA THR A 4 -3.78 -13.70 -18.77
C THR A 4 -3.57 -15.12 -18.24
N ASP A 5 -3.29 -15.27 -16.94
CA ASP A 5 -3.20 -16.58 -16.26
C ASP A 5 -4.54 -17.05 -15.67
N GLY A 6 -5.65 -16.37 -16.04
CA GLY A 6 -6.99 -16.77 -15.70
C GLY A 6 -7.45 -16.42 -14.27
N VAL A 7 -6.77 -15.51 -13.59
CA VAL A 7 -7.20 -14.99 -12.28
C VAL A 7 -8.24 -13.90 -12.48
N ARG A 8 -9.36 -13.99 -11.81
CA ARG A 8 -10.36 -12.93 -11.80
C ARG A 8 -10.05 -11.92 -10.71
N LEU A 9 -9.80 -10.66 -11.10
CA LEU A 9 -9.62 -9.53 -10.19
C LEU A 9 -10.94 -8.74 -10.08
N TYR A 10 -11.29 -8.37 -8.85
CA TYR A 10 -12.34 -7.39 -8.61
C TYR A 10 -11.82 -6.00 -8.95
N VAL A 11 -12.53 -5.28 -9.81
CA VAL A 11 -12.21 -3.90 -10.18
C VAL A 11 -13.45 -3.04 -10.02
N ARG A 12 -13.32 -1.91 -9.34
CA ARG A 12 -14.34 -0.89 -9.22
C ARG A 12 -13.86 0.39 -9.90
N ARG A 13 -14.56 0.80 -10.94
CA ARG A 13 -14.34 2.08 -11.63
C ARG A 13 -15.23 3.16 -11.04
N LEU A 14 -14.66 4.30 -10.72
CA LEU A 14 -15.36 5.50 -10.27
C LEU A 14 -14.94 6.69 -11.14
N GLY A 15 -15.90 7.58 -11.41
CA GLY A 15 -15.67 8.75 -12.26
C GLY A 15 -15.45 8.41 -13.74
N ASP A 16 -15.39 9.44 -14.57
CA ASP A 16 -15.29 9.37 -16.03
C ASP A 16 -14.36 10.46 -16.63
N GLY A 17 -13.58 11.12 -15.80
CA GLY A 17 -12.63 12.16 -16.23
C GLY A 17 -11.47 11.59 -17.06
N PRO A 18 -10.73 12.47 -17.77
CA PRO A 18 -9.75 12.07 -18.79
C PRO A 18 -8.48 11.42 -18.22
N GLY A 19 -8.12 11.68 -16.97
CA GLY A 19 -6.95 11.06 -16.33
C GLY A 19 -7.32 9.80 -15.57
N ALA A 20 -6.49 8.77 -15.64
CA ALA A 20 -6.68 7.53 -14.91
C ALA A 20 -5.76 7.42 -13.70
N VAL A 21 -6.33 7.07 -12.56
CA VAL A 21 -5.61 6.74 -11.32
C VAL A 21 -5.93 5.28 -10.96
N ILE A 22 -4.91 4.47 -10.71
CA ILE A 22 -5.11 3.10 -10.21
C ILE A 22 -4.68 3.02 -8.74
N VAL A 23 -5.58 2.47 -7.91
CA VAL A 23 -5.39 2.29 -6.47
C VAL A 23 -5.58 0.81 -6.12
N PRO A 24 -4.50 0.04 -5.99
CA PRO A 24 -4.57 -1.35 -5.53
C PRO A 24 -5.04 -1.47 -4.07
N ASN A 25 -5.54 -2.65 -3.70
CA ASN A 25 -6.16 -2.93 -2.40
C ASN A 25 -7.42 -2.10 -2.14
N GLY A 26 -8.29 -2.02 -3.13
CA GLY A 26 -9.55 -1.26 -3.09
C GLY A 26 -10.42 -1.59 -1.89
N ILE A 27 -10.45 -2.84 -1.44
CA ILE A 27 -11.25 -3.27 -0.28
C ILE A 27 -10.97 -2.46 1.00
N TYR A 28 -9.76 -1.90 1.14
CA TYR A 28 -9.40 -1.05 2.27
C TYR A 28 -9.53 0.44 1.94
N LEU A 29 -9.15 0.84 0.72
CA LEU A 29 -8.88 2.23 0.41
C LEU A 29 -10.06 2.97 -0.22
N ILE A 30 -11.07 2.26 -0.75
CA ILE A 30 -12.22 2.91 -1.38
C ILE A 30 -12.87 3.95 -0.45
N PRO A 31 -13.23 3.64 0.82
CA PRO A 31 -13.94 4.59 1.67
C PRO A 31 -13.18 5.90 1.89
N ASP A 32 -11.85 5.82 1.97
CA ASP A 32 -11.00 6.97 2.29
C ASP A 32 -10.52 7.72 1.04
N PHE A 33 -10.51 7.07 -0.14
CA PHE A 33 -9.88 7.60 -1.36
C PHE A 33 -10.83 7.75 -2.55
N GLU A 34 -12.11 7.40 -2.47
CA GLU A 34 -13.06 7.53 -3.59
C GLU A 34 -13.25 8.98 -4.06
N TRP A 35 -12.95 9.98 -3.22
CA TRP A 35 -12.97 11.39 -3.57
C TRP A 35 -12.03 11.75 -4.73
N ILE A 36 -10.95 10.98 -4.97
CA ILE A 36 -10.02 11.16 -6.10
C ILE A 36 -10.75 11.09 -7.45
N ALA A 37 -11.90 10.41 -7.48
CA ALA A 37 -12.72 10.31 -8.70
C ALA A 37 -13.39 11.62 -9.13
N SER A 38 -13.30 12.68 -8.33
CA SER A 38 -13.77 13.99 -8.74
C SER A 38 -12.93 14.53 -9.91
N GLY A 39 -13.52 14.54 -11.11
CA GLY A 39 -12.87 14.99 -12.35
C GLY A 39 -11.84 14.03 -12.96
N ARG A 40 -11.74 12.78 -12.46
CA ARG A 40 -10.82 11.74 -12.96
C ARG A 40 -11.53 10.40 -13.07
N THR A 41 -10.94 9.47 -13.81
CA THR A 41 -11.29 8.05 -13.72
C THR A 41 -10.40 7.38 -12.68
N VAL A 42 -10.98 6.72 -11.68
CA VAL A 42 -10.24 5.95 -10.67
C VAL A 42 -10.61 4.49 -10.78
N LEU A 43 -9.60 3.64 -10.81
CA LEU A 43 -9.74 2.19 -10.78
C LEU A 43 -9.21 1.68 -9.43
N PHE A 44 -10.11 1.28 -8.56
CA PHE A 44 -9.78 0.50 -7.39
C PHE A 44 -9.84 -0.97 -7.77
N TYR A 45 -8.85 -1.74 -7.39
CA TYR A 45 -8.93 -3.19 -7.55
C TYR A 45 -8.36 -3.93 -6.35
N ASP A 46 -8.88 -5.13 -6.12
CA ASP A 46 -8.33 -6.02 -5.11
C ASP A 46 -7.29 -6.91 -5.77
N VAL A 47 -6.08 -6.97 -5.20
CA VAL A 47 -5.03 -7.87 -5.68
C VAL A 47 -5.46 -9.34 -5.47
N ARG A 48 -4.81 -10.28 -6.14
CA ARG A 48 -5.12 -11.71 -5.98
C ARG A 48 -5.04 -12.14 -4.51
N ASN A 49 -5.91 -13.04 -4.08
CA ASN A 49 -6.05 -13.48 -2.69
C ASN A 49 -6.43 -12.37 -1.69
N ARG A 50 -6.97 -11.24 -2.18
CA ARG A 50 -7.48 -10.15 -1.34
C ARG A 50 -8.89 -9.78 -1.76
N GLY A 51 -9.66 -9.28 -0.79
CA GLY A 51 -10.98 -8.74 -1.02
C GLY A 51 -11.89 -9.68 -1.82
N LEU A 52 -12.45 -9.15 -2.89
CA LEU A 52 -13.40 -9.84 -3.77
C LEU A 52 -12.74 -10.48 -5.01
N SER A 53 -11.41 -10.43 -5.13
CA SER A 53 -10.67 -11.15 -6.16
C SER A 53 -10.61 -12.65 -5.89
N ASP A 54 -10.21 -13.44 -6.88
CA ASP A 54 -10.16 -14.90 -6.74
C ASP A 54 -9.21 -15.34 -5.62
N THR A 55 -9.63 -16.38 -4.91
CA THR A 55 -8.79 -17.15 -3.99
C THR A 55 -8.00 -18.18 -4.79
N ILE A 56 -6.68 -18.12 -4.70
CA ILE A 56 -5.78 -18.98 -5.47
C ILE A 56 -4.89 -19.75 -4.51
N THR A 57 -4.80 -21.05 -4.72
CA THR A 57 -3.93 -21.97 -3.96
C THR A 57 -2.83 -22.56 -4.80
N ASP A 58 -2.88 -22.42 -6.12
CA ASP A 58 -1.87 -22.88 -7.05
C ASP A 58 -0.60 -22.03 -6.94
N GLU A 59 0.49 -22.62 -6.47
CA GLU A 59 1.79 -21.96 -6.28
C GLU A 59 2.35 -21.34 -7.56
N SER A 60 2.08 -21.92 -8.74
CA SER A 60 2.53 -21.33 -10.02
C SER A 60 1.90 -19.96 -10.29
N ARG A 61 0.73 -19.70 -9.72
CA ARG A 61 -0.05 -18.48 -9.91
C ARG A 61 0.08 -17.47 -8.75
N ILE A 62 0.76 -17.82 -7.66
CA ILE A 62 0.99 -16.96 -6.50
C ILE A 62 2.44 -16.94 -6.03
N GLY A 63 3.26 -17.92 -6.37
CA GLY A 63 4.61 -18.11 -5.81
C GLY A 63 5.60 -16.98 -6.07
N GLN A 64 5.34 -16.09 -7.03
CA GLN A 64 6.13 -14.88 -7.23
C GLN A 64 5.74 -13.72 -6.29
N GLY A 65 4.65 -13.87 -5.53
CA GLY A 65 4.18 -12.88 -4.56
C GLY A 65 3.96 -11.52 -5.19
N ILE A 66 4.59 -10.48 -4.65
CA ILE A 66 4.44 -9.08 -5.10
C ILE A 66 4.73 -8.86 -6.60
N ARG A 67 5.49 -9.75 -7.26
CA ARG A 67 5.74 -9.64 -8.71
C ARG A 67 4.51 -9.95 -9.54
N HIS A 68 3.63 -10.86 -9.06
CA HIS A 68 2.32 -11.06 -9.68
C HIS A 68 1.45 -9.81 -9.58
N ASP A 69 1.50 -9.09 -8.43
CA ASP A 69 0.74 -7.85 -8.25
C ASP A 69 1.15 -6.78 -9.29
N VAL A 70 2.43 -6.75 -9.68
CA VAL A 70 2.93 -5.85 -10.75
C VAL A 70 2.31 -6.18 -12.11
N ASP A 71 2.24 -7.47 -12.45
CA ASP A 71 1.66 -7.91 -13.73
C ASP A 71 0.13 -7.76 -13.76
N ASP A 72 -0.53 -7.97 -12.62
CA ASP A 72 -1.95 -7.73 -12.46
C ASP A 72 -2.29 -6.25 -12.63
N LEU A 73 -1.47 -5.34 -12.10
CA LEU A 73 -1.67 -3.91 -12.26
C LEU A 73 -1.62 -3.50 -13.75
N ASP A 74 -0.69 -4.06 -14.53
CA ASP A 74 -0.67 -3.83 -15.98
C ASP A 74 -1.88 -4.43 -16.68
N ALA A 75 -2.35 -5.59 -16.25
CA ALA A 75 -3.57 -6.19 -16.78
C ALA A 75 -4.79 -5.30 -16.53
N VAL A 76 -4.92 -4.71 -15.32
CA VAL A 76 -5.99 -3.75 -14.98
C VAL A 76 -5.90 -2.50 -15.86
N ARG A 77 -4.70 -1.92 -16.05
CA ARG A 77 -4.51 -0.76 -16.94
C ARG A 77 -4.98 -1.06 -18.35
N ARG A 78 -4.54 -2.19 -18.93
CA ARG A 78 -4.87 -2.59 -20.31
C ARG A 78 -6.34 -2.89 -20.50
N ASP A 79 -6.96 -3.62 -19.56
CA ASP A 79 -8.40 -3.93 -19.60
C ASP A 79 -9.26 -2.65 -19.57
N ALA A 80 -8.81 -1.65 -18.82
CA ALA A 80 -9.48 -0.36 -18.73
C ALA A 80 -9.20 0.57 -19.92
N GLY A 81 -8.30 0.21 -20.84
CA GLY A 81 -7.99 0.96 -22.06
C GLY A 81 -7.13 2.20 -21.88
N PHE A 82 -6.37 2.32 -20.80
CA PHE A 82 -5.50 3.47 -20.56
C PHE A 82 -4.06 3.19 -21.00
N ASP A 83 -3.48 4.13 -21.76
CA ASP A 83 -2.06 4.06 -22.14
C ASP A 83 -1.17 4.43 -20.97
N ARG A 84 -1.47 5.55 -20.30
CA ARG A 84 -0.73 6.06 -19.14
C ARG A 84 -1.66 6.25 -17.95
N ILE A 85 -1.11 6.05 -16.75
CA ILE A 85 -1.85 6.09 -15.49
C ILE A 85 -1.05 6.78 -14.39
N ALA A 86 -1.75 7.43 -13.46
CA ALA A 86 -1.21 7.74 -12.15
C ALA A 86 -1.45 6.56 -11.18
N LEU A 87 -0.58 6.41 -10.21
CA LEU A 87 -0.60 5.29 -9.26
C LEU A 87 -0.66 5.81 -7.82
N VAL A 88 -1.46 5.18 -6.98
CA VAL A 88 -1.48 5.41 -5.53
C VAL A 88 -1.26 4.09 -4.83
N GLY A 89 -0.19 3.96 -4.05
CA GLY A 89 0.13 2.75 -3.31
C GLY A 89 0.35 3.02 -1.81
N HIS A 90 -0.39 2.32 -0.96
CA HIS A 90 -0.23 2.38 0.49
C HIS A 90 0.57 1.18 1.00
N SER A 91 1.46 1.39 1.97
CA SER A 91 2.19 0.31 2.64
C SER A 91 3.06 -0.50 1.64
N TYR A 92 2.98 -1.83 1.65
CA TYR A 92 3.72 -2.68 0.70
C TYR A 92 3.31 -2.44 -0.76
N VAL A 93 2.10 -1.96 -1.01
CA VAL A 93 1.68 -1.57 -2.35
C VAL A 93 2.45 -0.34 -2.85
N GLY A 94 2.98 0.50 -1.95
CA GLY A 94 3.94 1.54 -2.30
C GLY A 94 5.19 0.99 -3.00
N LEU A 95 5.70 -0.18 -2.58
CA LEU A 95 6.74 -0.90 -3.31
C LEU A 95 6.22 -1.47 -4.64
N THR A 96 5.02 -2.06 -4.66
CA THR A 96 4.42 -2.63 -5.88
C THR A 96 4.33 -1.59 -7.01
N VAL A 97 3.86 -0.37 -6.71
CA VAL A 97 3.71 0.69 -7.73
C VAL A 97 5.05 1.20 -8.25
N ILE A 98 6.13 1.17 -7.45
CA ILE A 98 7.48 1.48 -7.93
C ILE A 98 8.02 0.33 -8.80
N LEU A 99 7.86 -0.91 -8.40
CA LEU A 99 8.24 -2.07 -9.23
C LEU A 99 7.52 -2.05 -10.59
N TYR A 100 6.26 -1.60 -10.60
CA TYR A 100 5.50 -1.38 -11.82
C TYR A 100 6.13 -0.25 -12.66
N ALA A 101 6.44 0.88 -12.07
CA ALA A 101 7.07 2.01 -12.76
C ALA A 101 8.46 1.67 -13.32
N MET A 102 9.20 0.79 -12.64
CA MET A 102 10.48 0.25 -13.15
C MET A 102 10.29 -0.67 -14.36
N LYS A 103 9.24 -1.50 -14.35
CA LYS A 103 8.97 -2.48 -15.41
C LYS A 103 8.28 -1.85 -16.62
N TYR A 104 7.40 -0.87 -16.39
CA TYR A 104 6.55 -0.24 -17.40
C TYR A 104 6.64 1.29 -17.39
N PRO A 105 7.85 1.90 -17.47
CA PRO A 105 8.03 3.34 -17.27
C PRO A 105 7.25 4.19 -18.28
N ALA A 106 7.04 3.70 -19.50
CA ALA A 106 6.28 4.41 -20.54
C ALA A 106 4.78 4.58 -20.19
N HIS A 107 4.26 3.76 -19.28
CA HIS A 107 2.85 3.74 -18.93
C HIS A 107 2.52 4.45 -17.60
N VAL A 108 3.50 5.13 -17.00
CA VAL A 108 3.31 5.82 -15.72
C VAL A 108 3.41 7.33 -15.87
N ASP A 109 2.37 8.04 -15.46
CA ASP A 109 2.38 9.50 -15.38
C ASP A 109 3.06 9.99 -14.11
N ARG A 110 2.67 9.45 -12.97
CA ARG A 110 3.19 9.79 -11.65
C ARG A 110 2.86 8.70 -10.64
N VAL A 111 3.61 8.67 -9.56
CA VAL A 111 3.42 7.70 -8.46
C VAL A 111 3.27 8.42 -7.14
N ILE A 112 2.28 8.02 -6.36
CA ILE A 112 2.09 8.42 -4.97
C ILE A 112 2.28 7.19 -4.10
N GLN A 113 3.22 7.27 -3.17
CA GLN A 113 3.43 6.27 -2.11
C GLN A 113 2.96 6.87 -0.79
N ILE A 114 2.20 6.10 0.00
CA ILE A 114 1.75 6.51 1.34
C ILE A 114 2.22 5.48 2.34
N GLY A 115 3.06 5.87 3.31
CA GLY A 115 3.65 4.96 4.30
C GLY A 115 4.32 3.73 3.66
N PRO A 116 5.15 3.89 2.59
CA PRO A 116 5.70 2.73 1.90
C PRO A 116 6.70 1.97 2.77
N ILE A 117 6.73 0.65 2.61
CA ILE A 117 7.83 -0.16 3.16
C ILE A 117 9.16 0.27 2.50
N PRO A 118 10.32 0.12 3.17
CA PRO A 118 11.61 0.55 2.64
C PRO A 118 11.98 -0.09 1.30
N PRO A 119 12.82 0.58 0.46
CA PRO A 119 13.32 0.00 -0.79
C PRO A 119 14.21 -1.23 -0.59
N SER A 120 14.87 -1.31 0.59
CA SER A 120 15.73 -2.45 0.97
C SER A 120 15.26 -3.00 2.30
N GLN A 121 14.93 -4.28 2.31
CA GLN A 121 14.47 -4.95 3.52
C GLN A 121 15.65 -5.25 4.46
N GLY A 122 15.40 -5.18 5.78
CA GLY A 122 16.42 -5.46 6.80
C GLY A 122 17.35 -4.28 7.13
N LYS A 123 17.23 -3.14 6.43
CA LYS A 123 17.96 -1.92 6.80
C LYS A 123 17.52 -1.44 8.19
N GLN A 124 18.50 -1.17 9.06
CA GLN A 124 18.24 -0.60 10.37
C GLN A 124 18.25 0.93 10.27
N TYR A 125 17.31 1.58 10.94
CA TYR A 125 17.20 3.03 10.99
C TYR A 125 17.47 3.51 12.43
N PRO A 126 18.02 4.73 12.61
CA PRO A 126 18.06 5.40 13.91
C PRO A 126 16.67 5.48 14.54
N ALA A 127 16.61 5.53 15.87
CA ALA A 127 15.36 5.46 16.64
C ALA A 127 14.35 6.57 16.25
N ASP A 128 14.83 7.75 15.94
CA ASP A 128 14.04 8.89 15.48
C ASP A 128 13.42 8.72 14.08
N LEU A 129 13.87 7.73 13.32
CA LEU A 129 13.39 7.41 11.97
C LEU A 129 12.60 6.10 11.88
N THR A 130 12.35 5.41 13.02
CA THR A 130 11.66 4.11 13.01
C THR A 130 10.18 4.19 13.33
N GLY A 131 9.69 5.25 13.96
CA GLY A 131 8.35 5.30 14.55
C GLY A 131 8.09 4.24 15.65
N ALA A 132 9.09 3.39 15.94
CA ALA A 132 8.95 2.31 16.89
C ALA A 132 8.84 2.83 18.33
N ASP A 133 7.89 2.28 19.07
CA ASP A 133 7.67 2.54 20.49
C ASP A 133 7.23 1.24 21.20
N ALA A 134 6.86 1.31 22.48
CA ALA A 134 6.40 0.16 23.25
C ALA A 134 5.16 -0.52 22.62
N THR A 135 4.29 0.25 21.96
CA THR A 135 3.07 -0.24 21.31
C THR A 135 3.37 -1.30 20.26
N LEU A 136 4.44 -1.13 19.47
CA LEU A 136 4.82 -2.15 18.48
C LEU A 136 5.12 -3.49 19.13
N GLY A 137 5.89 -3.51 20.21
CA GLY A 137 6.21 -4.75 20.96
C GLY A 137 4.98 -5.41 21.57
N GLU A 138 4.06 -4.61 22.11
CA GLU A 138 2.78 -5.08 22.66
C GLU A 138 1.90 -5.72 21.58
N VAL A 139 1.74 -5.07 20.44
CA VAL A 139 0.96 -5.57 19.30
C VAL A 139 1.56 -6.88 18.77
N LEU A 140 2.87 -6.95 18.57
CA LEU A 140 3.52 -8.19 18.10
C LEU A 140 3.33 -9.35 19.08
N THR A 141 3.39 -9.07 20.38
CA THR A 141 3.15 -10.07 21.44
C THR A 141 1.71 -10.57 21.40
N GLN A 142 0.73 -9.68 21.27
CA GLN A 142 -0.68 -10.04 21.17
C GLN A 142 -0.99 -10.83 19.90
N LEU A 143 -0.43 -10.45 18.75
CA LEU A 143 -0.58 -11.20 17.49
C LEU A 143 -0.01 -12.61 17.61
N ALA A 144 1.18 -12.76 18.22
CA ALA A 144 1.79 -14.07 18.43
C ALA A 144 0.95 -14.96 19.37
N GLN A 145 0.29 -14.37 20.37
CA GLN A 145 -0.64 -15.09 21.24
C GLN A 145 -1.91 -15.51 20.49
N LEU A 146 -2.51 -14.60 19.74
CA LEU A 146 -3.70 -14.90 18.92
C LEU A 146 -3.40 -16.04 17.92
N GLU A 147 -2.21 -16.07 17.32
CA GLU A 147 -1.84 -17.12 16.37
C GLU A 147 -1.80 -18.49 17.02
N LYS A 148 -1.34 -18.61 18.28
CA LYS A 148 -1.39 -19.88 19.03
C LYS A 148 -2.83 -20.32 19.35
N GLU A 149 -3.72 -19.34 19.52
CA GLU A 149 -5.12 -19.59 19.82
C GLU A 149 -5.98 -19.80 18.56
N ARG A 150 -5.43 -19.58 17.36
CA ARG A 150 -6.16 -19.70 16.09
C ARG A 150 -7.02 -20.96 15.96
N PRO A 151 -6.59 -22.17 16.36
CA PRO A 151 -7.41 -23.38 16.24
C PRO A 151 -8.67 -23.37 17.13
N LEU A 152 -8.74 -22.46 18.11
CA LEU A 152 -9.85 -22.37 19.07
C LEU A 152 -10.94 -21.41 18.57
N HIS A 153 -10.71 -20.68 17.48
CA HIS A 153 -11.61 -19.64 17.01
C HIS A 153 -12.19 -19.97 15.63
N ASP A 154 -13.43 -19.54 15.43
CA ASP A 154 -14.02 -19.40 14.11
C ASP A 154 -13.16 -18.44 13.25
N PRO A 155 -12.96 -18.73 11.95
CA PRO A 155 -12.10 -17.88 11.09
C PRO A 155 -12.53 -16.40 11.04
N THR A 156 -13.82 -16.11 11.13
CA THR A 156 -14.33 -14.73 11.13
C THR A 156 -14.04 -14.04 12.47
N GLU A 157 -14.21 -14.76 13.58
CA GLU A 157 -13.85 -14.25 14.90
C GLU A 157 -12.34 -14.01 15.02
N PHE A 158 -11.53 -14.96 14.55
CA PHE A 158 -10.08 -14.81 14.52
C PHE A 158 -9.64 -13.57 13.71
N CYS A 159 -10.19 -13.37 12.51
CA CYS A 159 -9.96 -12.20 11.71
C CYS A 159 -10.28 -10.90 12.46
N ARG A 160 -11.43 -10.82 13.15
CA ARG A 160 -11.82 -9.64 13.93
C ARG A 160 -10.85 -9.36 15.07
N LYS A 161 -10.40 -10.40 15.78
CA LYS A 161 -9.40 -10.27 16.86
C LYS A 161 -8.07 -9.76 16.31
N VAL A 162 -7.57 -10.32 15.21
CA VAL A 162 -6.35 -9.86 14.56
C VAL A 162 -6.45 -8.39 14.18
N TRP A 163 -7.54 -7.97 13.54
CA TRP A 163 -7.72 -6.57 13.16
C TRP A 163 -7.89 -5.63 14.36
N SER A 164 -8.51 -6.07 15.45
CA SER A 164 -8.60 -5.25 16.66
C SER A 164 -7.22 -4.88 17.23
N VAL A 165 -6.25 -5.77 17.06
CA VAL A 165 -4.86 -5.56 17.47
C VAL A 165 -4.07 -4.77 16.42
N LEU A 166 -4.19 -5.12 15.13
CA LEU A 166 -3.43 -4.48 14.04
C LEU A 166 -3.75 -3.00 13.85
N ARG A 167 -5.01 -2.58 14.03
CA ARG A 167 -5.43 -1.18 13.82
C ARG A 167 -4.59 -0.18 14.61
N VAL A 168 -4.12 -0.58 15.78
CA VAL A 168 -3.28 0.27 16.65
C VAL A 168 -1.96 0.67 15.99
N LEU A 169 -1.46 -0.14 15.05
CA LEU A 169 -0.23 0.18 14.31
C LEU A 169 -0.43 1.25 13.23
N TYR A 170 -1.67 1.47 12.80
CA TYR A 170 -1.99 2.38 11.71
C TYR A 170 -2.17 3.82 12.15
N VAL A 171 -2.33 4.06 13.46
CA VAL A 171 -2.59 5.38 14.06
C VAL A 171 -1.54 5.72 15.11
N ALA A 172 -1.26 7.00 15.30
CA ALA A 172 -0.29 7.47 16.30
C ALA A 172 -0.84 7.35 17.72
N ASP A 173 -2.11 7.73 17.92
CA ASP A 173 -2.82 7.51 19.19
C ASP A 173 -3.68 6.24 19.08
N PRO A 174 -3.46 5.22 19.92
CA PRO A 174 -4.29 4.02 19.97
C PRO A 174 -5.79 4.29 20.10
N ALA A 175 -6.19 5.40 20.73
CA ALA A 175 -7.59 5.79 20.85
C ALA A 175 -8.25 6.05 19.48
N ASP A 176 -7.47 6.40 18.46
CA ASP A 176 -7.93 6.64 17.10
C ASP A 176 -8.08 5.37 16.25
N ALA A 177 -7.69 4.20 16.78
CA ALA A 177 -7.78 2.93 16.06
C ALA A 177 -9.21 2.60 15.58
N HIS A 178 -10.25 3.13 16.23
CA HIS A 178 -11.64 2.97 15.83
C HIS A 178 -11.97 3.65 14.50
N LYS A 179 -11.19 4.65 14.08
CA LYS A 179 -11.34 5.35 12.80
C LYS A 179 -10.92 4.46 11.61
N ILE A 180 -10.13 3.42 11.85
CA ILE A 180 -9.79 2.40 10.85
C ILE A 180 -10.99 1.46 10.68
N THR A 181 -11.76 1.65 9.62
CA THR A 181 -13.00 0.91 9.35
C THR A 181 -12.79 -0.38 8.56
N TRP A 182 -11.56 -0.66 8.18
CA TRP A 182 -11.17 -1.88 7.45
C TRP A 182 -11.45 -3.12 8.31
N ALA A 183 -11.24 -4.29 7.83
CA ALA A 183 -11.58 -5.58 8.45
C ALA A 183 -12.88 -6.18 7.89
N ARG A 184 -12.90 -6.38 6.58
CA ARG A 184 -13.99 -7.08 5.90
C ARG A 184 -13.90 -8.58 6.18
N CYS A 185 -13.99 -8.96 7.47
CA CYS A 185 -13.91 -10.35 7.91
C CYS A 185 -15.10 -11.22 7.45
N ASP A 186 -16.11 -10.61 6.85
CA ASP A 186 -17.17 -11.27 6.08
C ASP A 186 -16.68 -11.85 4.75
N VAL A 187 -15.55 -11.37 4.23
CA VAL A 187 -14.96 -11.81 2.95
C VAL A 187 -13.94 -12.94 3.20
N PRO A 188 -14.03 -14.08 2.48
CA PRO A 188 -13.16 -15.24 2.72
C PRO A 188 -11.66 -14.94 2.61
N ASN A 189 -11.23 -14.16 1.61
CA ASN A 189 -9.83 -13.78 1.45
C ASN A 189 -9.30 -13.01 2.64
N GLU A 190 -10.08 -12.10 3.21
CA GLU A 190 -9.66 -11.31 4.36
C GLU A 190 -9.56 -12.14 5.64
N ARG A 191 -10.37 -13.18 5.79
CA ARG A 191 -10.20 -14.17 6.88
C ARG A 191 -8.90 -14.97 6.75
N ALA A 192 -8.45 -15.23 5.52
CA ALA A 192 -7.21 -15.96 5.23
C ALA A 192 -5.99 -15.06 5.08
N PHE A 193 -6.16 -13.74 5.17
CA PHE A 193 -5.13 -12.75 4.82
C PHE A 193 -3.80 -13.00 5.55
N MET A 194 -3.81 -13.22 6.86
CA MET A 194 -2.57 -13.42 7.61
C MET A 194 -1.75 -14.62 7.10
N LYS A 195 -2.43 -15.69 6.67
CA LYS A 195 -1.76 -16.84 6.06
C LYS A 195 -1.12 -16.47 4.73
N TYR A 196 -1.87 -15.81 3.85
CA TYR A 196 -1.36 -15.38 2.55
C TYR A 196 -0.20 -14.37 2.70
N TRP A 197 -0.34 -13.42 3.63
CA TRP A 197 0.71 -12.47 3.96
C TRP A 197 2.01 -13.16 4.39
N THR A 198 1.95 -14.03 5.39
CA THR A 198 3.13 -14.66 5.98
C THR A 198 3.78 -15.72 5.07
N GLN A 199 2.99 -16.43 4.27
CA GLN A 199 3.49 -17.53 3.44
C GLN A 199 3.90 -17.09 2.03
N THR A 200 3.36 -15.98 1.52
CA THR A 200 3.57 -15.60 0.11
C THR A 200 4.10 -14.17 -0.03
N ILE A 201 3.37 -13.17 0.48
CA ILE A 201 3.72 -11.77 0.23
C ILE A 201 4.99 -11.37 0.98
N LEU A 202 5.04 -11.55 2.30
CA LEU A 202 6.19 -11.15 3.10
C LEU A 202 7.50 -11.82 2.64
N PRO A 203 7.57 -13.15 2.38
CA PRO A 203 8.77 -13.74 1.83
C PRO A 203 9.18 -13.20 0.45
N SER A 204 8.22 -12.81 -0.38
CA SER A 204 8.52 -12.21 -1.69
C SER A 204 9.10 -10.79 -1.55
N ILE A 205 8.60 -10.00 -0.60
CA ILE A 205 9.11 -8.67 -0.25
C ILE A 205 10.54 -8.77 0.30
N GLN A 206 10.79 -9.70 1.21
CA GLN A 206 12.10 -9.89 1.85
C GLN A 206 13.24 -10.21 0.87
N ARG A 207 12.90 -10.68 -0.33
CA ARG A 207 13.87 -10.92 -1.42
C ARG A 207 14.17 -9.68 -2.27
N ILE A 208 13.53 -8.54 -1.97
CA ILE A 208 13.70 -7.29 -2.72
C ILE A 208 14.67 -6.38 -1.97
N SER A 209 15.72 -5.97 -2.67
CA SER A 209 16.67 -4.96 -2.21
C SER A 209 17.02 -4.10 -3.42
N LEU A 210 16.49 -2.88 -3.45
CA LEU A 210 16.66 -1.97 -4.58
C LEU A 210 17.80 -0.99 -4.29
N THR A 211 18.58 -0.73 -5.31
CA THR A 211 19.66 0.28 -5.34
C THR A 211 19.19 1.52 -6.09
N ALA A 212 19.92 2.63 -5.97
CA ALA A 212 19.65 3.83 -6.76
C ALA A 212 19.76 3.55 -8.28
N ASP A 213 20.67 2.67 -8.70
CA ASP A 213 20.81 2.27 -10.11
C ASP A 213 19.57 1.50 -10.61
N ASP A 214 18.99 0.64 -9.77
CA ASP A 214 17.72 -0.02 -10.09
C ASP A 214 16.59 0.99 -10.26
N LEU A 215 16.53 1.98 -9.37
CA LEU A 215 15.50 3.01 -9.32
C LEU A 215 15.66 4.08 -10.40
N ALA A 216 16.83 4.21 -11.04
CA ALA A 216 17.05 5.12 -12.15
C ALA A 216 16.10 4.88 -13.35
N ARG A 217 15.46 3.69 -13.40
CA ARG A 217 14.44 3.36 -14.40
C ARG A 217 13.10 4.04 -14.17
N VAL A 218 12.85 4.54 -12.97
CA VAL A 218 11.61 5.25 -12.63
C VAL A 218 11.74 6.70 -13.07
N THR A 219 11.25 6.98 -14.28
CA THR A 219 11.34 8.33 -14.89
C THR A 219 10.16 9.23 -14.49
N ALA A 220 9.06 8.65 -14.05
CA ALA A 220 7.90 9.39 -13.59
C ALA A 220 8.18 10.10 -12.26
N PRO A 221 7.57 11.27 -11.98
CA PRO A 221 7.67 11.90 -10.68
C PRO A 221 7.01 11.05 -9.59
N VAL A 222 7.64 11.01 -8.40
CA VAL A 222 7.18 10.22 -7.25
C VAL A 222 6.99 11.12 -6.03
N LEU A 223 5.80 11.11 -5.46
CA LEU A 223 5.50 11.73 -4.18
C LEU A 223 5.42 10.64 -3.11
N THR A 224 6.31 10.69 -2.13
CA THR A 224 6.22 9.85 -0.93
C THR A 224 5.58 10.67 0.19
N ILE A 225 4.50 10.17 0.78
CA ILE A 225 3.82 10.76 1.94
C ILE A 225 4.06 9.81 3.12
N HIS A 226 4.64 10.29 4.21
CA HIS A 226 5.02 9.40 5.31
C HIS A 226 4.85 10.05 6.68
N GLY A 227 4.22 9.33 7.60
CA GLY A 227 4.10 9.76 9.00
C GLY A 227 5.37 9.49 9.80
N THR A 228 5.79 10.44 10.65
CA THR A 228 7.03 10.30 11.44
C THR A 228 6.94 9.27 12.57
N ARG A 229 5.71 8.85 12.93
CA ARG A 229 5.43 7.82 13.95
C ARG A 229 4.92 6.50 13.37
N ASP A 230 5.22 6.23 12.10
CA ASP A 230 4.80 5.00 11.45
C ASP A 230 5.53 3.78 12.05
N ARG A 231 4.76 2.95 12.77
CA ARG A 231 5.23 1.71 13.41
C ARG A 231 5.27 0.52 12.47
N SER A 232 4.54 0.59 11.36
CA SER A 232 4.41 -0.50 10.38
C SER A 232 5.48 -0.46 9.32
N ALA A 233 5.85 0.75 8.89
CA ALA A 233 6.93 1.01 7.95
C ALA A 233 7.77 2.19 8.47
N PRO A 234 9.08 2.01 8.70
CA PRO A 234 9.89 3.06 9.31
C PRO A 234 9.94 4.30 8.42
N TYR A 235 9.76 5.50 9.02
CA TYR A 235 9.83 6.79 8.34
C TYR A 235 11.13 6.96 7.54
N GLY A 236 12.25 6.42 8.04
CA GLY A 236 13.52 6.39 7.32
C GLY A 236 13.42 5.72 5.95
N GLY A 237 12.51 4.76 5.77
CA GLY A 237 12.23 4.16 4.47
C GLY A 237 11.61 5.15 3.48
N GLY A 238 10.74 6.04 3.94
CA GLY A 238 10.20 7.14 3.13
C GLY A 238 11.26 8.12 2.67
N ARG A 239 12.22 8.43 3.55
CA ARG A 239 13.38 9.25 3.21
C ARG A 239 14.28 8.57 2.17
N ASP A 240 14.53 7.27 2.32
CA ASP A 240 15.30 6.51 1.35
C ASP A 240 14.65 6.55 -0.05
N TRP A 241 13.33 6.38 -0.15
CA TRP A 241 12.64 6.50 -1.42
C TRP A 241 12.86 7.87 -2.07
N ALA A 242 12.70 8.95 -1.33
CA ALA A 242 12.86 10.30 -1.85
C ALA A 242 14.30 10.62 -2.27
N SER A 243 15.30 10.07 -1.55
CA SER A 243 16.73 10.31 -1.86
C SER A 243 17.28 9.41 -2.98
N MET A 244 16.70 8.20 -3.18
CA MET A 244 17.21 7.23 -4.15
C MET A 244 16.53 7.34 -5.52
N LEU A 245 15.30 7.84 -5.59
CA LEU A 245 14.57 8.01 -6.84
C LEU A 245 15.00 9.30 -7.56
N PRO A 246 15.16 9.30 -8.90
CA PRO A 246 15.71 10.44 -9.63
C PRO A 246 14.81 11.69 -9.64
N ASN A 247 13.51 11.52 -9.47
CA ASN A 247 12.53 12.62 -9.46
C ASN A 247 11.49 12.38 -8.37
N ALA A 248 11.91 12.51 -7.11
CA ALA A 248 11.04 12.26 -5.97
C ALA A 248 11.09 13.38 -4.92
N ARG A 249 9.99 13.52 -4.17
CA ARG A 249 9.92 14.36 -2.98
C ARG A 249 9.18 13.66 -1.87
N LEU A 250 9.50 14.03 -0.63
CA LEU A 250 8.88 13.54 0.59
C LEU A 250 7.97 14.60 1.20
N ALA A 251 6.70 14.28 1.38
CA ALA A 251 5.77 15.02 2.23
C ALA A 251 5.72 14.35 3.61
N THR A 252 6.39 14.95 4.57
CA THR A 252 6.40 14.49 5.96
C THR A 252 5.12 14.89 6.66
N ILE A 253 4.43 13.92 7.27
CA ILE A 253 3.27 14.17 8.13
C ILE A 253 3.72 14.00 9.58
N GLU A 254 3.98 15.12 10.21
CA GLU A 254 4.54 15.15 11.56
C GLU A 254 3.57 14.56 12.59
N GLY A 255 4.06 13.68 13.43
CA GLY A 255 3.27 13.02 14.48
C GLY A 255 2.30 11.96 14.00
N ALA A 256 2.12 11.76 12.68
CA ALA A 256 1.21 10.76 12.11
C ALA A 256 1.86 9.39 12.00
N ALA A 257 1.02 8.34 11.96
CA ALA A 257 1.44 6.96 11.80
C ALA A 257 1.24 6.43 10.37
N HIS A 258 0.93 5.13 10.23
CA HIS A 258 0.90 4.40 8.96
C HIS A 258 -0.28 4.79 8.04
N ALA A 259 -1.38 5.26 8.61
CA ALA A 259 -2.51 5.83 7.86
C ALA A 259 -2.59 7.35 8.11
N PRO A 260 -1.62 8.14 7.61
CA PRO A 260 -1.45 9.54 7.98
C PRO A 260 -2.65 10.43 7.62
N TRP A 261 -3.53 9.98 6.73
CA TRP A 261 -4.79 10.68 6.39
C TRP A 261 -5.84 10.63 7.51
N ILE A 262 -5.66 9.75 8.51
CA ILE A 262 -6.53 9.70 9.70
C ILE A 262 -6.21 10.88 10.64
N GLU A 263 -4.92 11.22 10.74
CA GLU A 263 -4.42 12.24 11.67
C GLU A 263 -4.36 13.63 11.04
N ASP A 264 -3.93 13.72 9.80
CA ASP A 264 -3.90 14.98 9.05
C ASP A 264 -4.47 14.82 7.63
N PRO A 265 -5.79 14.64 7.51
CA PRO A 265 -6.44 14.47 6.20
C PRO A 265 -6.25 15.67 5.28
N ALA A 266 -6.21 16.89 5.83
CA ALA A 266 -6.07 18.09 5.02
C ALA A 266 -4.72 18.14 4.30
N LYS A 267 -3.63 17.85 5.01
CA LYS A 267 -2.28 17.84 4.44
C LYS A 267 -2.09 16.67 3.48
N VAL A 268 -2.54 15.47 3.86
CA VAL A 268 -2.40 14.27 3.01
C VAL A 268 -3.21 14.40 1.73
N PHE A 269 -4.51 14.71 1.83
CA PHE A 269 -5.38 14.80 0.66
C PHE A 269 -5.04 16.01 -0.20
N GLY A 270 -4.68 17.16 0.40
CA GLY A 270 -4.18 18.32 -0.32
C GLY A 270 -2.92 18.03 -1.12
N SER A 271 -1.97 17.25 -0.54
CA SER A 271 -0.74 16.81 -1.22
C SER A 271 -1.04 15.88 -2.40
N ILE A 272 -1.94 14.92 -2.23
CA ILE A 272 -2.38 14.02 -3.31
C ILE A 272 -3.02 14.82 -4.45
N GLU A 273 -3.93 15.73 -4.12
CA GLU A 273 -4.68 16.51 -5.11
C GLU A 273 -3.75 17.44 -5.92
N ALA A 274 -2.84 18.16 -5.27
CA ALA A 274 -1.85 19.00 -5.95
C ALA A 274 -0.98 18.17 -6.88
N PHE A 275 -0.48 17.03 -6.40
CA PHE A 275 0.39 16.17 -7.19
C PHE A 275 -0.34 15.53 -8.37
N LEU A 276 -1.58 15.11 -8.23
CA LEU A 276 -2.39 14.60 -9.33
C LEU A 276 -2.73 15.67 -10.38
N LYS A 277 -2.70 16.96 -10.03
CA LYS A 277 -2.80 18.10 -10.97
C LYS A 277 -1.48 18.43 -11.67
N GLY A 278 -0.38 17.80 -11.29
CA GLY A 278 0.94 18.03 -11.89
C GLY A 278 1.82 19.00 -11.11
N GLU A 279 1.40 19.39 -9.92
CA GLU A 279 2.10 20.32 -9.05
C GLU A 279 2.77 19.58 -7.90
N TRP A 280 3.95 20.01 -7.49
CA TRP A 280 4.53 19.53 -6.24
C TRP A 280 3.83 20.21 -5.07
N PRO A 281 3.36 19.44 -4.06
CA PRO A 281 2.81 20.03 -2.84
C PRO A 281 3.83 20.91 -2.14
N GLU A 282 3.42 22.03 -1.56
CA GLU A 282 4.31 22.89 -0.74
C GLU A 282 4.97 22.13 0.42
N SER A 283 4.29 21.10 0.94
CA SER A 283 4.76 20.24 2.02
C SER A 283 5.80 19.22 1.57
N ALA A 284 6.09 19.09 0.27
CA ALA A 284 6.99 18.08 -0.27
C ALA A 284 8.38 18.62 -0.57
N GLU A 285 9.39 18.02 0.06
CA GLU A 285 10.78 18.42 -0.01
C GLU A 285 11.63 17.39 -0.76
N ALA A 286 12.66 17.84 -1.46
CA ALA A 286 13.74 16.97 -1.93
C ALA A 286 14.60 16.57 -0.72
N VAL A 287 14.98 15.29 -0.61
CA VAL A 287 15.74 14.73 0.52
C VAL A 287 17.17 14.45 0.11
#